data_2188fb635f6c23d1fb94a3b0f7eeca9d
#
_entry.id   2188fb635f6c23d1fb94a3b0f7eeca9d
#
_cell.length_a   1.000
_cell.length_b   1.000
_cell.length_c   1.000
_cell.angle_alpha   90.00
_cell.angle_beta   90.00
_cell.angle_gamma   90.00
#
_symmetry.space_group_name_H-M   'P 1'
#
loop_
_entity.id
_entity.type
_entity.pdbx_description
1 polymer ?
#
loop_
_entity_poly.entity_id
_entity_poly.type
_entity_poly.pdbx_seq_one_letter_code
_entity_poly.pdbx_strand_id
1 'polypeptide(L)'
;MKPLLPVILAGGSGTRLWPLSRKHYAKQYLQLDGAHTMLQNTLSRLDGLSHLPPMLICNEDSRFLAAEQARQLGVSASILLEPAGRNTAPALAMGALEAQAMADDPVLLVMPADHKIRDNAAFLEAVKAGSALAEEGDLVTFGIPPSHAETGYGYIHATTAKGAALKVEAFVEKPDEATATEYVASGDYYWNSGVFMFRASSYLAALRQHRPDILRACKAAYQGRMADLDFLRFDKDAFLACPAESIDYAVMEKAGNLAMLPLDAGWSDIGSWAALWAASAKTSAQNCEIGDVVSLEGRGNYINAQSRLVAAVGCEDMVIVETKDAVFVAPKAGVAHMEALVARLKADNRPEVAFHRDVYRPWGSYDKVDEGARYLVKRITVKPGGKLSVQKHFHRAEHWVVVRGTAWVTKGDEVLELSENQSIYLPLGVVHALENRGKTPLELIEVQTGDYLAEDDIERLEDRYGRT
;
A
#
# COMPACT_ATOMS: atom_id res chain seq x y z
N MET A 1 3.17 15.97 -27.99
CA MET A 1 2.72 14.97 -27.00
C MET A 1 3.13 15.49 -25.63
N LYS A 2 2.17 15.66 -24.72
CA LYS A 2 2.46 16.07 -23.33
C LYS A 2 3.17 14.93 -22.60
N PRO A 3 4.05 15.22 -21.62
CA PRO A 3 4.69 14.17 -20.86
C PRO A 3 3.68 13.40 -20.00
N LEU A 4 3.81 12.06 -19.98
CA LEU A 4 3.02 11.19 -19.13
C LEU A 4 3.63 11.18 -17.72
N LEU A 5 2.81 11.42 -16.68
CA LEU A 5 3.20 11.34 -15.28
C LEU A 5 2.36 10.28 -14.57
N PRO A 6 2.93 9.13 -14.21
CA PRO A 6 2.23 8.15 -13.40
C PRO A 6 2.00 8.68 -11.98
N VAL A 7 0.76 8.58 -11.49
CA VAL A 7 0.36 8.93 -10.13
C VAL A 7 -0.23 7.70 -9.47
N ILE A 8 0.47 7.15 -8.49
CA ILE A 8 0.08 5.91 -7.83
C ILE A 8 -0.51 6.23 -6.47
N LEU A 9 -1.78 5.89 -6.28
CA LEU A 9 -2.49 6.04 -5.01
C LEU A 9 -2.21 4.84 -4.12
N ALA A 10 -1.36 5.02 -3.13
CA ALA A 10 -0.95 4.02 -2.14
C ALA A 10 -1.53 4.29 -0.75
N GLY A 11 -2.65 5.02 -0.69
CA GLY A 11 -3.43 5.25 0.53
C GLY A 11 -4.32 4.06 0.89
N GLY A 12 -5.02 4.17 2.01
CA GLY A 12 -5.95 3.14 2.48
C GLY A 12 -5.32 2.15 3.47
N SER A 13 -6.14 1.61 4.39
CA SER A 13 -5.71 0.68 5.45
C SER A 13 -5.85 -0.79 5.08
N GLY A 14 -6.65 -1.10 4.05
CA GLY A 14 -6.75 -2.43 3.41
C GLY A 14 -6.93 -3.64 4.33
N THR A 15 -7.66 -3.54 5.45
CA THR A 15 -7.75 -4.60 6.48
C THR A 15 -8.59 -5.83 6.10
N ARG A 16 -9.22 -5.82 4.93
CA ARG A 16 -10.07 -6.95 4.44
C ARG A 16 -9.29 -8.25 4.20
N LEU A 17 -7.98 -8.18 4.06
CA LEU A 17 -7.10 -9.35 3.95
C LEU A 17 -6.35 -9.65 5.27
N TRP A 18 -6.94 -9.26 6.44
CA TRP A 18 -6.38 -9.69 7.72
C TRP A 18 -6.31 -11.23 7.77
N PRO A 19 -5.24 -11.85 8.29
CA PRO A 19 -4.11 -11.30 9.04
C PRO A 19 -2.93 -10.85 8.19
N LEU A 20 -2.93 -10.97 6.84
CA LEU A 20 -1.83 -10.46 6.01
C LEU A 20 -1.79 -8.93 6.00
N SER A 21 -2.94 -8.28 5.77
CA SER A 21 -3.02 -6.82 5.84
C SER A 21 -3.29 -6.34 7.26
N ARG A 22 -2.61 -5.28 7.65
CA ARG A 22 -2.74 -4.63 8.96
C ARG A 22 -2.84 -3.11 8.77
N LYS A 23 -3.25 -2.39 9.82
CA LYS A 23 -3.35 -0.91 9.75
C LYS A 23 -2.06 -0.26 9.24
N HIS A 24 -0.89 -0.70 9.76
CA HIS A 24 0.42 -0.16 9.37
C HIS A 24 1.17 -1.01 8.32
N TYR A 25 0.50 -1.99 7.74
CA TYR A 25 1.01 -2.80 6.63
C TYR A 25 -0.14 -3.16 5.70
N ALA A 26 -0.58 -2.17 4.93
CA ALA A 26 -1.76 -2.27 4.09
C ALA A 26 -1.55 -3.17 2.86
N LYS A 27 -2.65 -3.57 2.22
CA LYS A 27 -2.71 -4.52 1.10
C LYS A 27 -1.71 -4.21 -0.01
N GLN A 28 -1.56 -2.96 -0.40
CA GLN A 28 -0.66 -2.53 -1.47
C GLN A 28 0.82 -2.86 -1.23
N TYR A 29 1.22 -3.06 0.01
CA TYR A 29 2.59 -3.42 0.38
C TYR A 29 2.80 -4.92 0.53
N LEU A 30 1.74 -5.74 0.35
CA LEU A 30 1.79 -7.19 0.44
C LEU A 30 2.27 -7.83 -0.87
N GLN A 31 3.01 -8.92 -0.73
CA GLN A 31 3.35 -9.84 -1.81
C GLN A 31 2.25 -10.91 -1.91
N LEU A 32 1.23 -10.64 -2.72
CA LEU A 32 0.07 -11.53 -2.87
C LEU A 32 0.17 -12.45 -4.08
N ASP A 33 1.02 -12.11 -5.06
CA ASP A 33 1.17 -12.86 -6.30
C ASP A 33 2.58 -12.64 -6.87
N GLY A 34 3.34 -13.71 -7.01
CA GLY A 34 4.71 -13.66 -7.52
C GLY A 34 5.73 -13.08 -6.55
N ALA A 35 6.82 -12.52 -7.08
CA ALA A 35 7.98 -12.06 -6.32
C ALA A 35 7.87 -10.61 -5.81
N HIS A 36 6.93 -9.83 -6.34
CA HIS A 36 6.79 -8.41 -6.05
C HIS A 36 5.55 -8.12 -5.21
N THR A 37 5.59 -7.04 -4.44
CA THR A 37 4.42 -6.49 -3.77
C THR A 37 3.45 -5.87 -4.78
N MET A 38 2.21 -5.59 -4.38
CA MET A 38 1.25 -4.99 -5.29
C MET A 38 1.69 -3.60 -5.76
N LEU A 39 2.29 -2.78 -4.89
CA LEU A 39 2.88 -1.50 -5.26
C LEU A 39 4.02 -1.69 -6.28
N GLN A 40 4.91 -2.65 -6.05
CA GLN A 40 5.99 -2.97 -6.97
C GLN A 40 5.47 -3.45 -8.32
N ASN A 41 4.45 -4.32 -8.34
CA ASN A 41 3.78 -4.74 -9.57
C ASN A 41 3.14 -3.56 -10.33
N THR A 42 2.59 -2.58 -9.61
CA THR A 42 2.01 -1.38 -10.22
C THR A 42 3.09 -0.47 -10.81
N LEU A 43 4.24 -0.34 -10.16
CA LEU A 43 5.40 0.38 -10.69
C LEU A 43 5.99 -0.32 -11.92
N SER A 44 6.24 -1.63 -11.86
CA SER A 44 6.77 -2.42 -12.98
C SER A 44 5.82 -2.50 -14.19
N ARG A 45 4.52 -2.28 -13.99
CA ARG A 45 3.51 -2.21 -15.06
C ARG A 45 3.80 -1.11 -16.07
N LEU A 46 4.55 -0.09 -15.69
CA LEU A 46 4.93 1.04 -16.54
C LEU A 46 6.12 0.73 -17.46
N ASP A 47 6.76 -0.41 -17.30
CA ASP A 47 7.89 -0.81 -18.14
C ASP A 47 7.47 -0.84 -19.61
N GLY A 48 8.23 -0.17 -20.45
CA GLY A 48 7.94 -0.01 -21.89
C GLY A 48 7.15 1.25 -22.25
N LEU A 49 6.73 2.08 -21.28
CA LEU A 49 6.20 3.43 -21.51
C LEU A 49 7.28 4.50 -21.28
N SER A 50 7.27 5.53 -22.11
CA SER A 50 8.04 6.75 -21.85
C SER A 50 7.24 7.64 -20.90
N HIS A 51 7.74 7.86 -19.69
CA HIS A 51 7.06 8.65 -18.66
C HIS A 51 8.05 9.43 -17.79
N LEU A 52 7.54 10.44 -17.08
CA LEU A 52 8.27 11.11 -16.01
C LEU A 52 8.44 10.17 -14.80
N PRO A 53 9.39 10.44 -13.89
CA PRO A 53 9.48 9.70 -12.64
C PRO A 53 8.10 9.63 -11.95
N PRO A 54 7.65 8.44 -11.49
CA PRO A 54 6.33 8.28 -10.93
C PRO A 54 6.17 9.05 -9.62
N MET A 55 4.94 9.47 -9.35
CA MET A 55 4.52 10.10 -8.11
C MET A 55 3.75 9.08 -7.27
N LEU A 56 4.16 8.86 -6.03
CA LEU A 56 3.46 8.02 -5.06
C LEU A 56 2.73 8.93 -4.07
N ILE A 57 1.45 8.68 -3.83
CA ILE A 57 0.69 9.39 -2.80
C ILE A 57 0.32 8.39 -1.71
N CYS A 58 0.82 8.59 -0.50
CA CYS A 58 0.58 7.69 0.62
C CYS A 58 0.42 8.47 1.93
N ASN A 59 -0.04 7.77 2.98
CA ASN A 59 -0.09 8.36 4.32
C ASN A 59 1.28 8.37 5.00
N GLU A 60 1.39 9.17 6.05
CA GLU A 60 2.60 9.33 6.86
C GLU A 60 3.15 7.99 7.39
N ASP A 61 2.26 7.11 7.87
CA ASP A 61 2.64 5.82 8.49
C ASP A 61 3.31 4.87 7.50
N SER A 62 2.94 4.96 6.22
CA SER A 62 3.42 4.06 5.15
C SER A 62 4.62 4.58 4.37
N ARG A 63 5.08 5.81 4.63
CA ARG A 63 6.10 6.49 3.80
C ARG A 63 7.37 5.68 3.59
N PHE A 64 7.87 5.03 4.63
CA PHE A 64 9.11 4.26 4.55
C PHE A 64 8.94 2.94 3.79
N LEU A 65 7.75 2.33 3.88
CA LEU A 65 7.41 1.15 3.07
C LEU A 65 7.34 1.50 1.58
N ALA A 66 6.66 2.59 1.25
CA ALA A 66 6.54 3.06 -0.13
C ALA A 66 7.92 3.40 -0.72
N ALA A 67 8.73 4.17 0.00
CA ALA A 67 10.08 4.54 -0.42
C ALA A 67 11.00 3.31 -0.59
N GLU A 68 10.97 2.38 0.36
CA GLU A 68 11.81 1.18 0.30
C GLU A 68 11.42 0.26 -0.85
N GLN A 69 10.13 0.05 -1.09
CA GLN A 69 9.66 -0.80 -2.19
C GLN A 69 9.95 -0.21 -3.58
N ALA A 70 9.85 1.12 -3.75
CA ALA A 70 10.29 1.78 -4.97
C ALA A 70 11.80 1.65 -5.17
N ARG A 71 12.59 1.88 -4.10
CA ARG A 71 14.05 1.76 -4.13
C ARG A 71 14.53 0.35 -4.48
N GLN A 72 13.85 -0.70 -4.00
CA GLN A 72 14.16 -2.10 -4.32
C GLN A 72 14.02 -2.41 -5.82
N LEU A 73 13.14 -1.71 -6.52
CA LEU A 73 13.00 -1.78 -7.98
C LEU A 73 13.97 -0.84 -8.73
N GLY A 74 14.75 -0.03 -8.02
CA GLY A 74 15.59 1.00 -8.66
C GLY A 74 14.77 2.18 -9.23
N VAL A 75 13.51 2.33 -8.82
CA VAL A 75 12.62 3.41 -9.28
C VAL A 75 12.81 4.63 -8.40
N SER A 76 13.18 5.76 -9.02
CA SER A 76 13.17 7.07 -8.36
C SER A 76 11.76 7.65 -8.45
N ALA A 77 11.06 7.76 -7.32
CA ALA A 77 9.70 8.27 -7.23
C ALA A 77 9.64 9.53 -6.37
N SER A 78 8.76 10.47 -6.73
CA SER A 78 8.36 11.58 -5.85
C SER A 78 7.29 11.08 -4.88
N ILE A 79 7.49 11.22 -3.57
CA ILE A 79 6.55 10.67 -2.56
C ILE A 79 5.85 11.82 -1.84
N LEU A 80 4.55 11.94 -2.06
CA LEU A 80 3.67 12.92 -1.45
C LEU A 80 2.98 12.31 -0.23
N LEU A 81 3.09 12.97 0.92
CA LEU A 81 2.53 12.48 2.18
C LEU A 81 1.22 13.18 2.51
N GLU A 82 0.13 12.42 2.54
CA GLU A 82 -1.14 12.90 3.06
C GLU A 82 -1.07 13.02 4.59
N PRO A 83 -1.32 14.21 5.15
CA PRO A 83 -1.36 14.38 6.61
C PRO A 83 -2.49 13.59 7.28
N ALA A 84 -3.56 13.30 6.54
CA ALA A 84 -4.70 12.44 6.93
C ALA A 84 -5.41 11.91 5.69
N GLY A 85 -6.08 10.77 5.79
CA GLY A 85 -6.91 10.25 4.70
C GLY A 85 -8.11 11.17 4.45
N ARG A 86 -8.22 11.70 3.23
CA ARG A 86 -9.33 12.53 2.74
C ARG A 86 -9.96 11.98 1.47
N ASN A 87 -9.78 10.69 1.21
CA ASN A 87 -10.23 10.02 -0.01
C ASN A 87 -9.48 10.52 -1.26
N THR A 88 -9.86 10.07 -2.46
CA THR A 88 -9.05 10.20 -3.67
C THR A 88 -9.08 11.57 -4.32
N ALA A 89 -10.15 12.37 -4.19
CA ALA A 89 -10.20 13.69 -4.84
C ALA A 89 -9.17 14.67 -4.27
N PRO A 90 -9.03 14.84 -2.93
CA PRO A 90 -7.96 15.69 -2.38
C PRO A 90 -6.56 15.15 -2.68
N ALA A 91 -6.33 13.84 -2.59
CA ALA A 91 -5.04 13.22 -2.91
C ALA A 91 -4.60 13.58 -4.35
N LEU A 92 -5.50 13.41 -5.31
CA LEU A 92 -5.25 13.74 -6.71
C LEU A 92 -5.12 15.25 -6.95
N ALA A 93 -5.82 16.09 -6.18
CA ALA A 93 -5.64 17.54 -6.27
C ALA A 93 -4.23 17.96 -5.85
N MET A 94 -3.69 17.37 -4.79
CA MET A 94 -2.30 17.59 -4.38
C MET A 94 -1.32 17.10 -5.45
N GLY A 95 -1.55 15.89 -5.99
CA GLY A 95 -0.75 15.34 -7.09
C GLY A 95 -0.79 16.21 -8.35
N ALA A 96 -1.96 16.74 -8.74
CA ALA A 96 -2.09 17.60 -9.91
C ALA A 96 -1.42 18.98 -9.71
N LEU A 97 -1.45 19.54 -8.50
CA LEU A 97 -0.74 20.77 -8.17
C LEU A 97 0.78 20.59 -8.25
N GLU A 98 1.29 19.48 -7.72
CA GLU A 98 2.72 19.14 -7.80
C GLU A 98 3.13 18.84 -9.25
N ALA A 99 2.31 18.10 -10.00
CA ALA A 99 2.55 17.81 -11.40
C ALA A 99 2.73 19.06 -12.27
N GLN A 100 1.96 20.11 -12.02
CA GLN A 100 2.11 21.41 -12.69
C GLN A 100 3.42 22.14 -12.30
N ALA A 101 3.98 21.84 -11.14
CA ALA A 101 5.31 22.36 -10.76
C ALA A 101 6.45 21.55 -11.38
N MET A 102 6.23 20.26 -11.68
CA MET A 102 7.24 19.38 -12.27
C MET A 102 7.37 19.52 -13.79
N ALA A 103 6.26 19.76 -14.51
CA ALA A 103 6.24 19.81 -15.97
C ALA A 103 5.10 20.67 -16.52
N ASP A 104 5.21 21.05 -17.81
CA ASP A 104 4.19 21.85 -18.50
C ASP A 104 2.92 21.04 -18.77
N ASP A 105 1.98 21.08 -17.82
CA ASP A 105 0.65 20.48 -17.87
C ASP A 105 0.65 19.00 -18.31
N PRO A 106 1.31 18.11 -17.53
CA PRO A 106 1.46 16.70 -17.91
C PRO A 106 0.12 15.97 -17.90
N VAL A 107 0.06 14.87 -18.67
CA VAL A 107 -1.04 13.90 -18.58
C VAL A 107 -0.75 13.00 -17.37
N LEU A 108 -1.65 12.99 -16.40
CA LEU A 108 -1.58 12.11 -15.24
C LEU A 108 -2.17 10.74 -15.59
N LEU A 109 -1.43 9.67 -15.37
CA LEU A 109 -1.94 8.29 -15.33
C LEU A 109 -2.13 7.90 -13.87
N VAL A 110 -3.36 7.97 -13.40
CA VAL A 110 -3.73 7.66 -12.02
C VAL A 110 -4.01 6.18 -11.89
N MET A 111 -3.32 5.52 -10.97
CA MET A 111 -3.47 4.08 -10.72
C MET A 111 -3.56 3.78 -9.21
N PRO A 112 -4.53 2.97 -8.76
CA PRO A 112 -4.47 2.37 -7.44
C PRO A 112 -3.25 1.43 -7.31
N ALA A 113 -2.58 1.47 -6.17
CA ALA A 113 -1.39 0.65 -5.90
C ALA A 113 -1.71 -0.83 -5.64
N ASP A 114 -3.00 -1.17 -5.49
CA ASP A 114 -3.47 -2.44 -4.94
C ASP A 114 -4.37 -3.24 -5.88
N HIS A 115 -4.34 -2.92 -7.18
CA HIS A 115 -5.07 -3.65 -8.22
C HIS A 115 -4.14 -4.58 -9.00
N LYS A 116 -4.65 -5.77 -9.34
CA LYS A 116 -3.99 -6.73 -10.21
C LYS A 116 -4.45 -6.54 -11.65
N ILE A 117 -3.51 -6.58 -12.58
CA ILE A 117 -3.72 -6.65 -14.03
C ILE A 117 -2.88 -7.82 -14.54
N ARG A 118 -3.47 -8.74 -15.28
CA ARG A 118 -2.79 -9.94 -15.80
C ARG A 118 -2.14 -9.70 -17.15
N ASP A 119 -2.86 -9.01 -18.05
CA ASP A 119 -2.39 -8.66 -19.38
C ASP A 119 -1.86 -7.22 -19.40
N ASN A 120 -0.54 -7.10 -19.14
CA ASN A 120 0.11 -5.80 -19.16
C ASN A 120 0.17 -5.19 -20.58
N ALA A 121 0.21 -6.01 -21.62
CA ALA A 121 0.26 -5.50 -23.01
C ALA A 121 -1.06 -4.81 -23.38
N ALA A 122 -2.19 -5.44 -23.08
CA ALA A 122 -3.51 -4.83 -23.26
C ALA A 122 -3.66 -3.53 -22.46
N PHE A 123 -3.16 -3.51 -21.21
CA PHE A 123 -3.16 -2.30 -20.40
C PHE A 123 -2.33 -1.17 -21.03
N LEU A 124 -1.12 -1.45 -21.50
CA LEU A 124 -0.24 -0.45 -22.09
C LEU A 124 -0.83 0.13 -23.41
N GLU A 125 -1.50 -0.69 -24.21
CA GLU A 125 -2.18 -0.20 -25.42
C GLU A 125 -3.39 0.70 -25.05
N ALA A 126 -4.16 0.35 -24.04
CA ALA A 126 -5.24 1.20 -23.55
C ALA A 126 -4.72 2.53 -23.00
N VAL A 127 -3.59 2.53 -22.28
CA VAL A 127 -2.93 3.74 -21.78
C VAL A 127 -2.48 4.65 -22.93
N LYS A 128 -1.92 4.09 -24.00
CA LYS A 128 -1.54 4.89 -25.19
C LYS A 128 -2.76 5.57 -25.83
N ALA A 129 -3.85 4.83 -25.99
CA ALA A 129 -5.10 5.38 -26.52
C ALA A 129 -5.68 6.47 -25.60
N GLY A 130 -5.65 6.22 -24.28
CA GLY A 130 -6.14 7.18 -23.28
C GLY A 130 -5.32 8.46 -23.21
N SER A 131 -4.01 8.38 -23.46
CA SER A 131 -3.14 9.55 -23.48
C SER A 131 -3.55 10.56 -24.55
N ALA A 132 -3.91 10.11 -25.75
CA ALA A 132 -4.36 10.98 -26.82
C ALA A 132 -5.64 11.73 -26.46
N LEU A 133 -6.63 11.04 -25.85
CA LEU A 133 -7.89 11.67 -25.41
C LEU A 133 -7.67 12.67 -24.27
N ALA A 134 -6.81 12.31 -23.31
CA ALA A 134 -6.46 13.20 -22.22
C ALA A 134 -5.74 14.45 -22.70
N GLU A 135 -4.86 14.37 -23.71
CA GLU A 135 -4.23 15.52 -24.35
C GLU A 135 -5.25 16.48 -25.02
N GLU A 136 -6.37 15.96 -25.50
CA GLU A 136 -7.47 16.77 -26.04
C GLU A 136 -8.31 17.45 -24.95
N GLY A 137 -8.13 17.04 -23.68
CA GLY A 137 -8.79 17.63 -22.51
C GLY A 137 -9.91 16.80 -21.91
N ASP A 138 -10.11 15.58 -22.41
CA ASP A 138 -11.05 14.63 -21.81
C ASP A 138 -10.55 14.15 -20.44
N LEU A 139 -11.51 13.82 -19.57
CA LEU A 139 -11.28 13.00 -18.37
C LEU A 139 -11.54 11.55 -18.76
N VAL A 140 -10.48 10.75 -18.82
CA VAL A 140 -10.54 9.37 -19.31
C VAL A 140 -10.60 8.41 -18.13
N THR A 141 -11.48 7.42 -18.19
CA THR A 141 -11.54 6.27 -17.28
C THR A 141 -11.44 4.96 -18.05
N PHE A 142 -11.11 3.86 -17.37
CA PHE A 142 -10.99 2.55 -17.95
C PHE A 142 -12.08 1.65 -17.38
N GLY A 143 -12.96 1.15 -18.26
CA GLY A 143 -14.09 0.31 -17.91
C GLY A 143 -13.80 -1.16 -18.10
N ILE A 144 -14.04 -1.97 -17.09
CA ILE A 144 -13.86 -3.42 -17.12
C ILE A 144 -15.17 -4.10 -17.51
N PRO A 145 -15.20 -4.96 -18.54
CA PRO A 145 -16.39 -5.75 -18.84
C PRO A 145 -16.82 -6.59 -17.62
N PRO A 146 -18.05 -6.45 -17.11
CA PRO A 146 -18.46 -7.13 -15.91
C PRO A 146 -18.72 -8.61 -16.21
N SER A 147 -18.24 -9.51 -15.35
CA SER A 147 -18.46 -10.96 -15.44
C SER A 147 -19.59 -11.45 -14.51
N HIS A 148 -20.02 -10.63 -13.56
CA HIS A 148 -21.08 -10.91 -12.58
C HIS A 148 -21.60 -9.62 -11.97
N ALA A 149 -22.71 -9.70 -11.22
CA ALA A 149 -23.20 -8.57 -10.44
C ALA A 149 -22.29 -8.38 -9.21
N GLU A 150 -21.69 -7.19 -9.08
CA GLU A 150 -20.80 -6.83 -7.96
C GLU A 150 -21.28 -5.52 -7.34
N THR A 151 -21.66 -5.55 -6.08
CA THR A 151 -22.18 -4.37 -5.36
C THR A 151 -21.08 -3.49 -4.74
N GLY A 152 -19.85 -3.98 -4.71
CA GLY A 152 -18.68 -3.28 -4.19
C GLY A 152 -18.04 -2.30 -5.17
N TYR A 153 -18.43 -2.33 -6.45
CA TYR A 153 -17.83 -1.54 -7.53
C TYR A 153 -18.75 -0.44 -8.04
N GLY A 154 -18.15 0.61 -8.61
CA GLY A 154 -18.83 1.58 -9.44
C GLY A 154 -19.10 1.00 -10.85
N TYR A 155 -20.19 1.43 -11.46
CA TYR A 155 -20.57 1.08 -12.83
C TYR A 155 -20.61 2.30 -13.72
N ILE A 156 -20.11 2.13 -14.95
CA ILE A 156 -20.04 3.17 -15.98
C ILE A 156 -20.96 2.76 -17.11
N HIS A 157 -22.02 3.53 -17.37
CA HIS A 157 -22.86 3.37 -18.55
C HIS A 157 -22.23 4.10 -19.72
N ALA A 158 -21.91 3.38 -20.79
CA ALA A 158 -21.25 3.94 -21.96
C ALA A 158 -21.61 3.16 -23.23
N THR A 159 -22.28 3.81 -24.16
CA THR A 159 -22.81 3.16 -25.38
C THR A 159 -22.30 3.78 -26.66
N THR A 160 -22.15 5.10 -26.70
CA THR A 160 -21.84 5.85 -27.92
C THR A 160 -20.34 5.90 -28.19
N ALA A 161 -19.90 5.36 -29.33
CA ALA A 161 -18.50 5.37 -29.74
C ALA A 161 -17.97 6.80 -29.97
N LYS A 162 -16.78 7.08 -29.42
CA LYS A 162 -15.99 8.29 -29.65
C LYS A 162 -14.58 7.84 -30.08
N GLY A 163 -14.41 7.52 -31.34
CA GLY A 163 -13.18 6.86 -31.82
C GLY A 163 -12.98 5.48 -31.19
N ALA A 164 -11.84 5.27 -30.50
CA ALA A 164 -11.56 4.07 -29.73
C ALA A 164 -12.23 4.03 -28.34
N ALA A 165 -12.76 5.15 -27.87
CA ALA A 165 -13.41 5.31 -26.58
C ALA A 165 -14.94 5.31 -26.73
N LEU A 166 -15.61 5.15 -25.60
CA LEU A 166 -17.05 5.33 -25.46
C LEU A 166 -17.32 6.61 -24.67
N LYS A 167 -18.39 7.31 -25.02
CA LYS A 167 -18.88 8.44 -24.24
C LYS A 167 -19.56 7.90 -22.98
N VAL A 168 -19.21 8.43 -21.82
CA VAL A 168 -19.86 8.10 -20.55
C VAL A 168 -21.20 8.85 -20.47
N GLU A 169 -22.27 8.12 -20.24
CA GLU A 169 -23.63 8.65 -20.10
C GLU A 169 -24.05 8.73 -18.63
N ALA A 170 -23.61 7.76 -17.82
CA ALA A 170 -23.84 7.76 -16.39
C ALA A 170 -22.70 7.06 -15.66
N PHE A 171 -22.48 7.46 -14.43
CA PHE A 171 -21.56 6.82 -13.48
C PHE A 171 -22.33 6.57 -12.19
N VAL A 172 -22.38 5.32 -11.72
CA VAL A 172 -23.14 4.90 -10.55
C VAL A 172 -22.25 4.12 -9.60
N GLU A 173 -22.01 4.68 -8.43
CA GLU A 173 -21.15 4.06 -7.41
C GLU A 173 -21.96 3.10 -6.54
N LYS A 174 -21.51 1.84 -6.45
CA LYS A 174 -22.02 0.78 -5.56
C LYS A 174 -23.55 0.61 -5.58
N PRO A 175 -24.12 0.16 -6.69
CA PRO A 175 -25.54 -0.12 -6.79
C PRO A 175 -25.94 -1.29 -5.87
N ASP A 176 -27.25 -1.45 -5.65
CA ASP A 176 -27.77 -2.65 -5.02
C ASP A 176 -27.69 -3.88 -5.97
N GLU A 177 -27.89 -5.09 -5.44
CA GLU A 177 -27.72 -6.35 -6.18
C GLU A 177 -28.68 -6.47 -7.36
N ALA A 178 -29.92 -5.99 -7.23
CA ALA A 178 -30.93 -6.02 -8.30
C ALA A 178 -30.47 -5.12 -9.45
N THR A 179 -30.09 -3.89 -9.15
CA THR A 179 -29.56 -2.92 -10.11
C THR A 179 -28.27 -3.41 -10.77
N ALA A 180 -27.33 -3.97 -9.99
CA ALA A 180 -26.10 -4.53 -10.53
C ALA A 180 -26.35 -5.70 -11.50
N THR A 181 -27.36 -6.53 -11.21
CA THR A 181 -27.78 -7.65 -12.08
C THR A 181 -28.35 -7.13 -13.41
N GLU A 182 -29.19 -6.09 -13.34
CA GLU A 182 -29.73 -5.43 -14.55
C GLU A 182 -28.60 -4.82 -15.39
N TYR A 183 -27.63 -4.17 -14.80
CA TYR A 183 -26.48 -3.57 -15.49
C TYR A 183 -25.66 -4.62 -16.24
N VAL A 184 -25.37 -5.77 -15.61
CA VAL A 184 -24.65 -6.85 -16.26
C VAL A 184 -25.46 -7.44 -17.43
N ALA A 185 -26.77 -7.58 -17.26
CA ALA A 185 -27.64 -8.16 -18.30
C ALA A 185 -27.82 -7.23 -19.52
N SER A 186 -27.72 -5.90 -19.34
CA SER A 186 -27.87 -4.93 -20.45
C SER A 186 -26.68 -4.95 -21.42
N GLY A 187 -25.47 -5.27 -20.94
CA GLY A 187 -24.25 -5.27 -21.74
C GLY A 187 -23.64 -3.88 -22.01
N ASP A 188 -24.26 -2.82 -21.49
CA ASP A 188 -23.85 -1.41 -21.73
C ASP A 188 -23.11 -0.81 -20.54
N TYR A 189 -22.93 -1.58 -19.47
CA TYR A 189 -22.26 -1.15 -18.25
C TYR A 189 -20.92 -1.83 -18.09
N TYR A 190 -19.97 -1.08 -17.55
CA TYR A 190 -18.62 -1.53 -17.24
C TYR A 190 -18.30 -1.23 -15.78
N TRP A 191 -17.50 -2.08 -15.13
CA TRP A 191 -16.99 -1.73 -13.80
C TRP A 191 -15.98 -0.61 -13.89
N ASN A 192 -16.02 0.32 -12.95
CA ASN A 192 -14.98 1.33 -12.77
C ASN A 192 -13.70 0.67 -12.25
N SER A 193 -12.63 0.73 -13.04
CA SER A 193 -11.33 0.19 -12.64
C SER A 193 -10.60 1.04 -11.59
N GLY A 194 -11.04 2.28 -11.35
CA GLY A 194 -10.30 3.25 -10.55
C GLY A 194 -9.01 3.76 -11.20
N VAL A 195 -8.77 3.42 -12.47
CA VAL A 195 -7.68 3.98 -13.28
C VAL A 195 -8.22 5.14 -14.08
N PHE A 196 -7.50 6.29 -14.04
CA PHE A 196 -7.91 7.50 -14.75
C PHE A 196 -6.75 8.11 -15.50
N MET A 197 -7.07 8.85 -16.58
CA MET A 197 -6.09 9.69 -17.28
C MET A 197 -6.68 11.06 -17.59
N PHE A 198 -5.93 12.10 -17.32
CA PHE A 198 -6.32 13.49 -17.64
C PHE A 198 -5.12 14.41 -17.51
N ARG A 199 -5.17 15.59 -18.17
CA ARG A 199 -4.19 16.64 -17.89
C ARG A 199 -4.37 17.16 -16.47
N ALA A 200 -3.27 17.54 -15.82
CA ALA A 200 -3.33 18.15 -14.49
C ALA A 200 -4.28 19.35 -14.46
N SER A 201 -4.22 20.21 -15.49
CA SER A 201 -5.11 21.38 -15.62
C SER A 201 -6.58 21.00 -15.79
N SER A 202 -6.90 19.94 -16.56
CA SER A 202 -8.29 19.48 -16.78
C SER A 202 -8.93 19.03 -15.47
N TYR A 203 -8.21 18.25 -14.67
CA TYR A 203 -8.69 17.80 -13.36
C TYR A 203 -8.90 18.97 -12.38
N LEU A 204 -7.94 19.89 -12.29
CA LEU A 204 -8.08 21.06 -11.41
C LEU A 204 -9.20 22.00 -11.86
N ALA A 205 -9.47 22.10 -13.18
CA ALA A 205 -10.61 22.85 -13.71
C ALA A 205 -11.95 22.19 -13.34
N ALA A 206 -12.04 20.83 -13.45
CA ALA A 206 -13.23 20.09 -13.04
C ALA A 206 -13.49 20.23 -11.52
N LEU A 207 -12.46 20.13 -10.69
CA LEU A 207 -12.59 20.41 -9.25
C LEU A 207 -13.04 21.84 -8.96
N ARG A 208 -12.53 22.83 -9.71
CA ARG A 208 -12.96 24.23 -9.56
C ARG A 208 -14.44 24.38 -9.84
N GLN A 209 -14.96 23.65 -10.83
CA GLN A 209 -16.36 23.71 -11.24
C GLN A 209 -17.27 22.98 -10.25
N HIS A 210 -16.91 21.77 -9.84
CA HIS A 210 -17.81 20.87 -9.11
C HIS A 210 -17.58 20.86 -7.61
N ARG A 211 -16.33 21.04 -7.15
CA ARG A 211 -15.93 21.05 -5.74
C ARG A 211 -14.85 22.11 -5.45
N PRO A 212 -15.22 23.40 -5.58
CA PRO A 212 -14.31 24.52 -5.32
C PRO A 212 -13.79 24.58 -3.88
N ASP A 213 -14.51 24.00 -2.93
CA ASP A 213 -14.13 23.86 -1.54
C ASP A 213 -12.92 22.94 -1.36
N ILE A 214 -12.92 21.76 -2.00
CA ILE A 214 -11.79 20.83 -2.03
C ILE A 214 -10.56 21.51 -2.65
N LEU A 215 -10.72 22.10 -3.83
CA LEU A 215 -9.61 22.76 -4.52
C LEU A 215 -8.99 23.89 -3.69
N ARG A 216 -9.80 24.65 -2.98
CA ARG A 216 -9.33 25.76 -2.13
C ARG A 216 -8.50 25.24 -0.96
N ALA A 217 -8.98 24.21 -0.25
CA ALA A 217 -8.28 23.60 0.86
C ALA A 217 -6.94 22.96 0.40
N CYS A 218 -6.97 22.21 -0.71
CA CYS A 218 -5.76 21.61 -1.27
C CYS A 218 -4.72 22.65 -1.71
N LYS A 219 -5.14 23.76 -2.32
CA LYS A 219 -4.23 24.86 -2.65
C LYS A 219 -3.60 25.50 -1.41
N ALA A 220 -4.37 25.71 -0.35
CA ALA A 220 -3.85 26.23 0.91
C ALA A 220 -2.81 25.27 1.52
N ALA A 221 -3.14 23.97 1.58
CA ALA A 221 -2.22 22.95 2.06
C ALA A 221 -0.94 22.87 1.21
N TYR A 222 -1.06 22.97 -0.11
CA TYR A 222 0.06 22.94 -1.04
C TYR A 222 0.98 24.17 -0.92
N GLN A 223 0.44 25.34 -0.59
CA GLN A 223 1.24 26.55 -0.36
C GLN A 223 2.21 26.39 0.83
N GLY A 224 1.81 25.65 1.86
CA GLY A 224 2.64 25.33 3.02
C GLY A 224 3.50 24.07 2.86
N ARG A 225 3.70 23.59 1.62
CA ARG A 225 4.49 22.37 1.38
C ARG A 225 5.94 22.52 1.77
N MET A 226 6.53 21.44 2.24
CA MET A 226 7.91 21.36 2.68
C MET A 226 8.56 20.07 2.19
N ALA A 227 9.74 20.17 1.58
CA ALA A 227 10.55 19.01 1.26
C ALA A 227 11.21 18.45 2.54
N ASP A 228 11.11 17.14 2.73
CA ASP A 228 11.69 16.39 3.84
C ASP A 228 12.35 15.12 3.31
N LEU A 229 13.65 15.19 3.00
CA LEU A 229 14.41 14.12 2.34
C LEU A 229 13.73 13.69 1.02
N ASP A 230 13.26 12.44 0.97
CA ASP A 230 12.59 11.85 -0.20
C ASP A 230 11.09 12.18 -0.27
N PHE A 231 10.58 12.97 0.69
CA PHE A 231 9.16 13.20 0.89
C PHE A 231 8.76 14.65 0.66
N LEU A 232 7.54 14.84 0.16
CA LEU A 232 6.89 16.15 0.10
C LEU A 232 5.74 16.18 1.12
N ARG A 233 5.85 17.03 2.12
CA ARG A 233 4.84 17.24 3.15
C ARG A 233 4.00 18.45 2.83
N PHE A 234 2.75 18.45 3.32
CA PHE A 234 1.81 19.55 3.14
C PHE A 234 1.39 20.14 4.48
N ASP A 235 0.86 21.37 4.46
CA ASP A 235 0.30 21.96 5.67
C ASP A 235 -0.84 21.10 6.20
N LYS A 236 -0.67 20.61 7.43
CA LYS A 236 -1.57 19.64 8.05
C LYS A 236 -2.94 20.26 8.35
N ASP A 237 -2.98 21.46 8.89
CA ASP A 237 -4.23 22.07 9.34
C ASP A 237 -5.10 22.48 8.15
N ALA A 238 -4.50 23.03 7.12
CA ALA A 238 -5.19 23.34 5.87
C ALA A 238 -5.72 22.07 5.19
N PHE A 239 -4.96 20.95 5.20
CA PHE A 239 -5.42 19.69 4.63
C PHE A 239 -6.52 19.02 5.47
N LEU A 240 -6.46 19.12 6.80
CA LEU A 240 -7.51 18.61 7.69
C LEU A 240 -8.85 19.34 7.51
N ALA A 241 -8.84 20.60 7.07
CA ALA A 241 -10.04 21.34 6.72
C ALA A 241 -10.69 20.91 5.39
N CYS A 242 -9.98 20.09 4.58
CA CYS A 242 -10.48 19.61 3.30
C CYS A 242 -11.57 18.54 3.51
N PRO A 243 -12.73 18.66 2.81
CA PRO A 243 -13.73 17.60 2.80
C PRO A 243 -13.16 16.30 2.24
N ALA A 244 -13.60 15.15 2.81
CA ALA A 244 -13.22 13.82 2.35
C ALA A 244 -14.21 13.33 1.29
N GLU A 245 -13.78 13.20 0.05
CA GLU A 245 -14.62 12.71 -1.05
C GLU A 245 -13.77 12.00 -2.10
N SER A 246 -14.35 10.96 -2.77
CA SER A 246 -13.68 10.30 -3.88
C SER A 246 -13.74 11.14 -5.16
N ILE A 247 -12.81 10.91 -6.07
CA ILE A 247 -12.82 11.51 -7.41
C ILE A 247 -14.12 11.14 -8.16
N ASP A 248 -14.66 9.96 -7.91
CA ASP A 248 -15.88 9.46 -8.54
C ASP A 248 -17.04 10.41 -8.25
N TYR A 249 -17.33 10.66 -6.97
CA TYR A 249 -18.39 11.59 -6.56
C TYR A 249 -18.06 13.06 -6.79
N ALA A 250 -16.80 13.44 -6.60
CA ALA A 250 -16.40 14.83 -6.71
C ALA A 250 -16.43 15.34 -8.15
N VAL A 251 -16.04 14.50 -9.10
CA VAL A 251 -15.78 14.88 -10.49
C VAL A 251 -16.46 13.93 -11.48
N MET A 252 -16.23 12.62 -11.41
CA MET A 252 -16.59 11.69 -12.51
C MET A 252 -18.10 11.57 -12.73
N GLU A 253 -18.91 11.63 -11.69
CA GLU A 253 -20.38 11.63 -11.83
C GLU A 253 -20.95 12.95 -12.42
N LYS A 254 -20.16 14.03 -12.45
CA LYS A 254 -20.64 15.40 -12.77
C LYS A 254 -20.04 15.98 -14.04
N ALA A 255 -18.90 15.47 -14.48
CA ALA A 255 -18.18 16.04 -15.60
C ALA A 255 -18.81 15.65 -16.94
N GLY A 256 -18.97 16.65 -17.84
CA GLY A 256 -19.57 16.43 -19.16
C GLY A 256 -18.61 15.96 -20.25
N ASN A 257 -17.29 15.95 -19.97
CA ASN A 257 -16.22 15.57 -20.91
C ASN A 257 -15.55 14.25 -20.53
N LEU A 258 -16.36 13.26 -20.15
CA LEU A 258 -15.87 11.92 -19.80
C LEU A 258 -15.76 11.03 -21.05
N ALA A 259 -14.64 10.30 -21.13
CA ALA A 259 -14.44 9.26 -22.12
C ALA A 259 -14.04 7.95 -21.40
N MET A 260 -14.59 6.84 -21.80
CA MET A 260 -14.27 5.52 -21.23
C MET A 260 -13.62 4.64 -22.30
N LEU A 261 -12.51 4.01 -21.94
CA LEU A 261 -11.85 2.99 -22.72
C LEU A 261 -12.17 1.61 -22.13
N PRO A 262 -12.75 0.69 -22.90
CA PRO A 262 -12.89 -0.69 -22.46
C PRO A 262 -11.52 -1.32 -22.23
N LEU A 263 -11.35 -1.99 -21.08
CA LEU A 263 -10.10 -2.63 -20.67
C LEU A 263 -10.37 -4.08 -20.25
N ASP A 264 -10.11 -5.01 -21.16
CA ASP A 264 -10.11 -6.45 -20.88
C ASP A 264 -8.66 -6.93 -20.70
N ALA A 265 -8.12 -6.73 -19.49
CA ALA A 265 -6.75 -7.06 -19.14
C ALA A 265 -6.62 -7.98 -17.90
N GLY A 266 -7.70 -8.71 -17.59
CA GLY A 266 -7.74 -9.58 -16.41
C GLY A 266 -7.58 -8.79 -15.12
N TRP A 267 -8.26 -7.67 -15.00
CA TRP A 267 -8.27 -6.79 -13.85
C TRP A 267 -8.97 -7.42 -12.64
N SER A 268 -8.45 -7.12 -11.44
CA SER A 268 -9.10 -7.42 -10.17
C SER A 268 -8.63 -6.43 -9.11
N ASP A 269 -9.54 -5.95 -8.27
CA ASP A 269 -9.20 -5.12 -7.11
C ASP A 269 -8.65 -5.95 -5.93
N ILE A 270 -8.72 -7.30 -5.99
CA ILE A 270 -8.36 -8.21 -4.89
C ILE A 270 -8.96 -7.73 -3.55
N GLY A 271 -10.25 -7.39 -3.57
CA GLY A 271 -10.95 -6.81 -2.41
C GLY A 271 -11.28 -7.81 -1.29
N SER A 272 -11.14 -9.11 -1.54
CA SER A 272 -11.49 -10.17 -0.59
C SER A 272 -10.61 -11.41 -0.75
N TRP A 273 -10.65 -12.32 0.23
CA TRP A 273 -9.99 -13.63 0.13
C TRP A 273 -10.52 -14.47 -1.03
N ALA A 274 -11.82 -14.38 -1.34
CA ALA A 274 -12.42 -15.08 -2.47
C ALA A 274 -11.88 -14.54 -3.80
N ALA A 275 -11.78 -13.21 -3.94
CA ALA A 275 -11.18 -12.57 -5.11
C ALA A 275 -9.69 -12.94 -5.26
N LEU A 276 -8.95 -12.99 -4.14
CA LEU A 276 -7.55 -13.42 -4.15
C LEU A 276 -7.40 -14.88 -4.58
N TRP A 277 -8.24 -15.79 -4.05
CA TRP A 277 -8.27 -17.18 -4.52
C TRP A 277 -8.58 -17.27 -6.01
N ALA A 278 -9.60 -16.53 -6.49
CA ALA A 278 -9.97 -16.51 -7.91
C ALA A 278 -8.82 -16.02 -8.82
N ALA A 279 -8.06 -15.05 -8.36
CA ALA A 279 -6.93 -14.43 -9.07
C ALA A 279 -5.61 -15.21 -8.99
N SER A 280 -5.49 -16.21 -8.08
CA SER A 280 -4.26 -16.96 -7.84
C SER A 280 -4.16 -18.22 -8.73
N ALA A 281 -2.93 -18.71 -8.93
CA ALA A 281 -2.68 -20.00 -9.54
C ALA A 281 -3.22 -21.15 -8.66
N LYS A 282 -3.70 -22.22 -9.28
CA LYS A 282 -4.37 -23.32 -8.60
C LYS A 282 -3.78 -24.67 -8.99
N THR A 283 -3.80 -25.61 -8.04
CA THR A 283 -3.56 -27.04 -8.30
C THR A 283 -4.72 -27.66 -9.08
N SER A 284 -4.58 -28.92 -9.51
CA SER A 284 -5.67 -29.70 -10.12
C SER A 284 -6.91 -29.83 -9.22
N ALA A 285 -6.72 -29.84 -7.90
CA ALA A 285 -7.78 -29.84 -6.89
C ALA A 285 -8.36 -28.42 -6.62
N GLN A 286 -8.03 -27.43 -7.44
CA GLN A 286 -8.45 -26.04 -7.27
C GLN A 286 -7.96 -25.40 -5.93
N ASN A 287 -6.93 -25.93 -5.31
CA ASN A 287 -6.29 -25.31 -4.17
C ASN A 287 -5.26 -24.24 -4.61
N CYS A 288 -5.22 -23.13 -3.92
CA CYS A 288 -4.10 -22.19 -3.93
C CYS A 288 -3.27 -22.45 -2.67
N GLU A 289 -2.02 -22.87 -2.83
CA GLU A 289 -1.12 -23.26 -1.75
C GLU A 289 0.15 -22.39 -1.83
N ILE A 290 0.43 -21.65 -0.77
CA ILE A 290 1.55 -20.69 -0.69
C ILE A 290 2.35 -20.98 0.57
N GLY A 291 3.66 -21.11 0.44
CA GLY A 291 4.57 -21.43 1.55
C GLY A 291 4.67 -22.92 1.84
N ASP A 292 4.97 -23.28 3.10
CA ASP A 292 5.11 -24.67 3.53
C ASP A 292 3.74 -25.29 3.85
N VAL A 293 3.09 -25.87 2.83
CA VAL A 293 1.74 -26.42 2.89
C VAL A 293 1.73 -27.90 2.51
N VAL A 294 1.07 -28.72 3.32
CA VAL A 294 0.73 -30.11 3.01
C VAL A 294 -0.78 -30.27 3.06
N SER A 295 -1.41 -30.55 1.92
CA SER A 295 -2.86 -30.72 1.79
C SER A 295 -3.17 -32.14 1.33
N LEU A 296 -4.08 -32.82 2.05
CA LEU A 296 -4.59 -34.17 1.72
C LEU A 296 -6.12 -34.10 1.61
N GLU A 297 -6.68 -34.72 0.55
CA GLU A 297 -8.13 -34.86 0.34
C GLU A 297 -8.89 -33.53 0.41
N GLY A 298 -8.20 -32.41 0.07
CA GLY A 298 -8.78 -31.07 0.11
C GLY A 298 -9.01 -30.51 -1.27
N ARG A 299 -10.04 -29.65 -1.43
CA ARG A 299 -10.32 -28.96 -2.71
C ARG A 299 -10.82 -27.53 -2.51
N GLY A 300 -10.53 -26.68 -3.49
CA GLY A 300 -11.05 -25.31 -3.55
C GLY A 300 -10.50 -24.38 -2.48
N ASN A 301 -9.44 -24.76 -1.78
CA ASN A 301 -8.92 -24.00 -0.64
C ASN A 301 -7.96 -22.88 -1.07
N TYR A 302 -7.89 -21.83 -0.25
CA TYR A 302 -6.78 -20.89 -0.22
C TYR A 302 -6.00 -21.12 1.07
N ILE A 303 -4.75 -21.58 0.98
CA ILE A 303 -3.89 -21.85 2.12
C ILE A 303 -2.60 -21.06 1.96
N ASN A 304 -2.29 -20.19 2.91
CA ASN A 304 -1.09 -19.35 2.92
C ASN A 304 -0.35 -19.52 4.24
N ALA A 305 0.81 -20.15 4.19
CA ALA A 305 1.71 -20.40 5.30
C ALA A 305 2.91 -19.45 5.20
N GLN A 306 2.94 -18.39 6.00
CA GLN A 306 4.00 -17.38 5.96
C GLN A 306 5.24 -17.81 6.76
N SER A 307 5.09 -18.63 7.79
CA SER A 307 6.19 -18.94 8.71
C SER A 307 6.24 -20.39 9.21
N ARG A 308 5.12 -21.09 9.27
CA ARG A 308 5.03 -22.45 9.81
C ARG A 308 4.47 -23.40 8.76
N LEU A 309 4.77 -24.70 8.91
CA LEU A 309 4.05 -25.75 8.19
C LEU A 309 2.56 -25.68 8.51
N VAL A 310 1.73 -25.63 7.46
CA VAL A 310 0.28 -25.80 7.54
C VAL A 310 -0.11 -27.13 6.91
N ALA A 311 -0.56 -28.08 7.73
CA ALA A 311 -1.08 -29.35 7.28
C ALA A 311 -2.61 -29.33 7.31
N ALA A 312 -3.26 -29.56 6.17
CA ALA A 312 -4.70 -29.53 6.00
C ALA A 312 -5.21 -30.87 5.45
N VAL A 313 -6.23 -31.46 6.07
CA VAL A 313 -6.81 -32.74 5.66
C VAL A 313 -8.31 -32.61 5.52
N GLY A 314 -8.86 -33.04 4.39
CA GLY A 314 -10.31 -33.07 4.12
C GLY A 314 -10.95 -31.67 4.10
N CYS A 315 -10.17 -30.60 3.88
CA CYS A 315 -10.67 -29.24 3.85
C CYS A 315 -11.28 -28.92 2.49
N GLU A 316 -12.50 -28.34 2.48
CA GLU A 316 -13.19 -27.90 1.25
C GLU A 316 -13.59 -26.42 1.37
N ASP A 317 -13.30 -25.65 0.32
CA ASP A 317 -13.67 -24.24 0.19
C ASP A 317 -13.29 -23.37 1.40
N MET A 318 -12.11 -23.66 1.97
CA MET A 318 -11.58 -22.94 3.13
C MET A 318 -10.58 -21.87 2.74
N VAL A 319 -10.48 -20.83 3.58
CA VAL A 319 -9.39 -19.87 3.63
C VAL A 319 -8.62 -20.13 4.93
N ILE A 320 -7.36 -20.50 4.81
CA ILE A 320 -6.45 -20.76 5.93
C ILE A 320 -5.23 -19.88 5.73
N VAL A 321 -4.99 -18.95 6.63
CA VAL A 321 -3.87 -18.01 6.54
C VAL A 321 -3.11 -18.01 7.86
N GLU A 322 -1.85 -18.36 7.79
CA GLU A 322 -0.92 -18.37 8.92
C GLU A 322 0.09 -17.23 8.74
N THR A 323 0.28 -16.46 9.79
CA THR A 323 1.34 -15.46 9.94
C THR A 323 2.11 -15.73 11.23
N LYS A 324 3.25 -15.07 11.44
CA LYS A 324 4.07 -15.26 12.64
C LYS A 324 3.30 -15.09 13.97
N ASP A 325 2.17 -14.36 13.96
CA ASP A 325 1.43 -13.93 15.15
C ASP A 325 -0.09 -14.22 15.11
N ALA A 326 -0.60 -14.75 14.00
CA ALA A 326 -2.03 -15.06 13.89
C ALA A 326 -2.28 -16.22 12.92
N VAL A 327 -3.36 -16.96 13.19
CA VAL A 327 -3.93 -17.94 12.25
C VAL A 327 -5.39 -17.59 12.02
N PHE A 328 -5.75 -17.43 10.76
CA PHE A 328 -7.13 -17.20 10.31
C PHE A 328 -7.65 -18.41 9.58
N VAL A 329 -8.83 -18.88 9.96
CA VAL A 329 -9.52 -20.03 9.35
C VAL A 329 -10.98 -19.68 9.16
N ALA A 330 -11.47 -19.76 7.93
CA ALA A 330 -12.88 -19.53 7.61
C ALA A 330 -13.29 -20.29 6.34
N PRO A 331 -14.55 -20.72 6.19
CA PRO A 331 -15.07 -21.08 4.87
C PRO A 331 -15.07 -19.83 3.96
N LYS A 332 -14.87 -20.00 2.65
CA LYS A 332 -14.88 -18.88 1.68
C LYS A 332 -16.14 -18.00 1.81
N ALA A 333 -17.31 -18.62 2.04
CA ALA A 333 -18.54 -17.87 2.28
C ALA A 333 -18.52 -17.03 3.57
N GLY A 334 -17.73 -17.43 4.58
CA GLY A 334 -17.63 -16.74 5.85
C GLY A 334 -16.73 -15.50 5.85
N VAL A 335 -15.91 -15.30 4.79
CA VAL A 335 -15.01 -14.13 4.72
C VAL A 335 -15.75 -12.79 4.61
N ALA A 336 -17.03 -12.78 4.29
CA ALA A 336 -17.87 -11.59 4.34
C ALA A 336 -17.93 -10.97 5.75
N HIS A 337 -17.70 -11.75 6.81
CA HIS A 337 -17.67 -11.28 8.20
C HIS A 337 -16.33 -10.70 8.65
N MET A 338 -15.34 -10.54 7.74
CA MET A 338 -14.00 -10.05 8.06
C MET A 338 -14.01 -8.69 8.79
N GLU A 339 -14.85 -7.77 8.34
CA GLU A 339 -14.94 -6.44 8.97
C GLU A 339 -15.43 -6.53 10.41
N ALA A 340 -16.42 -7.41 10.69
CA ALA A 340 -16.92 -7.65 12.04
C ALA A 340 -15.85 -8.32 12.93
N LEU A 341 -15.08 -9.28 12.40
CA LEU A 341 -13.97 -9.90 13.10
C LEU A 341 -12.90 -8.87 13.49
N VAL A 342 -12.46 -8.05 12.53
CA VAL A 342 -11.44 -7.02 12.77
C VAL A 342 -11.96 -5.97 13.77
N ALA A 343 -13.24 -5.59 13.71
CA ALA A 343 -13.86 -4.69 14.68
C ALA A 343 -13.84 -5.29 16.09
N ARG A 344 -14.12 -6.59 16.23
CA ARG A 344 -14.04 -7.31 17.51
C ARG A 344 -12.62 -7.33 18.06
N LEU A 345 -11.63 -7.72 17.25
CA LEU A 345 -10.22 -7.74 17.67
C LEU A 345 -9.74 -6.34 18.11
N LYS A 346 -10.22 -5.28 17.43
CA LYS A 346 -9.94 -3.89 17.80
C LYS A 346 -10.57 -3.52 19.15
N ALA A 347 -11.81 -3.93 19.39
CA ALA A 347 -12.49 -3.70 20.68
C ALA A 347 -11.79 -4.41 21.83
N ASP A 348 -11.23 -5.59 21.57
CA ASP A 348 -10.44 -6.37 22.52
C ASP A 348 -8.97 -5.88 22.64
N ASN A 349 -8.62 -4.73 22.02
CA ASN A 349 -7.29 -4.11 22.00
C ASN A 349 -6.18 -5.05 21.52
N ARG A 350 -6.45 -5.93 20.57
CA ARG A 350 -5.46 -6.85 20.01
C ARG A 350 -4.48 -6.10 19.10
N PRO A 351 -3.15 -6.14 19.38
CA PRO A 351 -2.13 -5.45 18.58
C PRO A 351 -2.05 -5.97 17.15
N GLU A 352 -2.46 -7.22 16.90
CA GLU A 352 -2.44 -7.88 15.61
C GLU A 352 -3.39 -7.25 14.57
N VAL A 353 -4.23 -6.32 14.99
CA VAL A 353 -5.03 -5.49 14.06
C VAL A 353 -4.18 -4.39 13.42
N ALA A 354 -3.21 -3.88 14.17
CA ALA A 354 -2.41 -2.72 13.75
C ALA A 354 -1.03 -3.10 13.20
N PHE A 355 -0.36 -4.05 13.85
CA PHE A 355 1.03 -4.37 13.58
C PHE A 355 1.22 -5.84 13.28
N HIS A 356 2.16 -6.13 12.38
CA HIS A 356 2.80 -7.43 12.31
C HIS A 356 3.87 -7.54 13.40
N ARG A 357 4.30 -8.76 13.70
CA ARG A 357 5.47 -9.00 14.52
C ARG A 357 6.74 -8.42 13.88
N ASP A 358 6.81 -8.43 12.54
CA ASP A 358 7.84 -7.73 11.77
C ASP A 358 7.48 -6.25 11.61
N VAL A 359 8.37 -5.38 12.07
CA VAL A 359 8.18 -3.92 12.00
C VAL A 359 9.29 -3.31 11.15
N TYR A 360 8.89 -2.63 10.06
CA TYR A 360 9.82 -1.95 9.15
C TYR A 360 10.17 -0.55 9.64
N ARG A 361 11.43 -0.18 9.47
CA ARG A 361 12.01 1.10 9.86
C ARG A 361 12.92 1.63 8.75
N PRO A 362 13.27 2.93 8.71
CA PRO A 362 14.17 3.48 7.70
C PRO A 362 15.53 2.80 7.64
N TRP A 363 16.02 2.31 8.77
CA TRP A 363 17.31 1.63 8.90
C TRP A 363 17.26 0.12 8.62
N GLY A 364 16.07 -0.49 8.50
CA GLY A 364 15.91 -1.93 8.32
C GLY A 364 14.60 -2.43 8.92
N SER A 365 14.64 -3.49 9.70
CA SER A 365 13.45 -4.07 10.35
C SER A 365 13.81 -4.75 11.67
N TYR A 366 12.79 -5.00 12.48
CA TYR A 366 12.92 -5.93 13.60
C TYR A 366 11.70 -6.86 13.68
N ASP A 367 11.94 -8.07 14.19
CA ASP A 367 10.96 -9.10 14.48
C ASP A 367 10.93 -9.33 15.99
N LYS A 368 9.77 -9.16 16.64
CA LYS A 368 9.58 -9.53 18.06
C LYS A 368 9.46 -11.03 18.17
N VAL A 369 10.57 -11.72 18.48
CA VAL A 369 10.65 -13.19 18.46
C VAL A 369 9.93 -13.80 19.64
N ASP A 370 10.11 -13.24 20.82
CA ASP A 370 9.52 -13.73 22.07
C ASP A 370 9.39 -12.59 23.10
N GLU A 371 8.40 -12.68 23.98
CA GLU A 371 8.18 -11.68 25.03
C GLU A 371 7.58 -12.32 26.30
N GLY A 372 7.92 -11.73 27.44
CA GLY A 372 7.39 -12.10 28.75
C GLY A 372 7.32 -10.89 29.66
N ALA A 373 6.89 -11.12 30.91
CA ALA A 373 6.64 -10.03 31.86
C ALA A 373 7.87 -9.11 32.08
N ARG A 374 9.09 -9.63 31.91
CA ARG A 374 10.33 -8.91 32.20
C ARG A 374 11.38 -9.02 31.11
N TYR A 375 11.04 -9.54 29.93
CA TYR A 375 11.95 -9.61 28.81
C TYR A 375 11.22 -9.44 27.46
N LEU A 376 11.96 -8.95 26.46
CA LEU A 376 11.56 -8.89 25.07
C LEU A 376 12.76 -9.27 24.21
N VAL A 377 12.57 -10.23 23.31
CA VAL A 377 13.59 -10.66 22.34
C VAL A 377 13.22 -10.15 20.96
N LYS A 378 14.15 -9.41 20.35
CA LYS A 378 14.01 -8.95 18.96
C LYS A 378 15.12 -9.49 18.10
N ARG A 379 14.81 -9.89 16.86
CA ARG A 379 15.78 -10.02 15.79
C ARG A 379 15.79 -8.71 15.01
N ILE A 380 16.93 -8.05 14.96
CA ILE A 380 17.11 -6.78 14.28
C ILE A 380 17.92 -7.01 13.00
N THR A 381 17.42 -6.52 11.88
CA THR A 381 18.12 -6.52 10.60
C THR A 381 18.37 -5.07 10.18
N VAL A 382 19.66 -4.70 10.06
CA VAL A 382 20.07 -3.35 9.66
C VAL A 382 20.63 -3.40 8.25
N LYS A 383 20.03 -2.64 7.32
CA LYS A 383 20.49 -2.56 5.93
C LYS A 383 21.85 -1.90 5.81
N PRO A 384 22.60 -2.14 4.72
CA PRO A 384 23.87 -1.44 4.46
C PRO A 384 23.73 0.08 4.62
N GLY A 385 24.64 0.70 5.37
CA GLY A 385 24.59 2.10 5.71
C GLY A 385 23.47 2.50 6.67
N GLY A 386 22.67 1.57 7.19
CA GLY A 386 21.62 1.83 8.19
C GLY A 386 22.20 2.17 9.56
N LYS A 387 21.57 3.11 10.28
CA LYS A 387 21.94 3.50 11.64
C LYS A 387 20.68 3.69 12.48
N LEU A 388 20.61 3.04 13.65
CA LEU A 388 19.58 3.30 14.64
C LEU A 388 19.83 4.68 15.29
N SER A 389 18.80 5.26 15.91
CA SER A 389 18.92 6.48 16.70
C SER A 389 19.98 6.33 17.78
N VAL A 390 20.66 7.44 18.12
CA VAL A 390 21.40 7.53 19.37
C VAL A 390 20.37 7.69 20.49
N GLN A 391 20.33 6.74 21.41
CA GLN A 391 19.25 6.62 22.39
C GLN A 391 19.74 6.08 23.74
N LYS A 392 18.90 6.23 24.75
CA LYS A 392 19.05 5.60 26.07
C LYS A 392 17.71 5.15 26.63
N HIS A 393 17.74 4.27 27.63
CA HIS A 393 16.57 3.72 28.30
C HIS A 393 16.70 3.83 29.81
N PHE A 394 15.63 4.11 30.51
CA PHE A 394 15.63 4.26 31.96
C PHE A 394 15.22 3.01 32.71
N HIS A 395 14.44 2.11 32.09
CA HIS A 395 13.82 0.98 32.78
C HIS A 395 14.24 -0.37 32.23
N ARG A 396 15.03 -0.42 31.13
CA ARG A 396 15.51 -1.65 30.53
C ARG A 396 17.00 -1.61 30.21
N ALA A 397 17.63 -2.77 30.35
CA ALA A 397 18.98 -3.05 29.84
C ALA A 397 18.87 -3.93 28.60
N GLU A 398 19.90 -3.94 27.77
CA GLU A 398 19.90 -4.71 26.52
C GLU A 398 21.17 -5.56 26.38
N HIS A 399 21.00 -6.77 25.84
CA HIS A 399 22.09 -7.63 25.39
C HIS A 399 21.96 -7.82 23.88
N TRP A 400 23.00 -7.49 23.14
CA TRP A 400 23.05 -7.67 21.70
C TRP A 400 24.05 -8.77 21.34
N VAL A 401 23.64 -9.70 20.45
CA VAL A 401 24.50 -10.75 19.90
C VAL A 401 24.48 -10.62 18.39
N VAL A 402 25.63 -10.40 17.77
CA VAL A 402 25.74 -10.32 16.31
C VAL A 402 25.65 -11.71 15.72
N VAL A 403 24.68 -11.93 14.83
CA VAL A 403 24.43 -13.21 14.15
C VAL A 403 25.07 -13.22 12.77
N ARG A 404 25.04 -12.08 12.07
CA ARG A 404 25.58 -11.94 10.71
C ARG A 404 26.09 -10.53 10.47
N GLY A 405 27.24 -10.41 9.83
CA GLY A 405 27.83 -9.14 9.46
C GLY A 405 28.65 -8.51 10.59
N THR A 406 28.86 -7.20 10.49
CA THR A 406 29.67 -6.44 11.47
C THR A 406 28.87 -5.27 11.98
N ALA A 407 28.72 -5.16 13.30
CA ALA A 407 28.03 -4.10 14.00
C ALA A 407 29.01 -3.04 14.50
N TRP A 408 28.72 -1.78 14.20
CA TRP A 408 29.38 -0.64 14.86
C TRP A 408 28.47 -0.13 15.96
N VAL A 409 28.89 -0.34 17.21
CA VAL A 409 28.09 -0.03 18.40
C VAL A 409 28.70 1.16 19.13
N THR A 410 27.91 2.23 19.25
CA THR A 410 28.22 3.32 20.19
C THR A 410 27.75 2.91 21.58
N LYS A 411 28.60 3.02 22.60
CA LYS A 411 28.30 2.80 24.03
C LYS A 411 28.94 3.88 24.86
N GLY A 412 28.15 4.84 25.32
CA GLY A 412 28.70 6.07 25.93
C GLY A 412 29.58 6.82 24.93
N ASP A 413 30.81 7.08 25.30
CA ASP A 413 31.81 7.78 24.47
C ASP A 413 32.63 6.82 23.57
N GLU A 414 32.42 5.51 23.69
CA GLU A 414 33.19 4.51 22.96
C GLU A 414 32.41 4.04 21.69
N VAL A 415 33.15 3.74 20.62
CA VAL A 415 32.65 3.09 19.44
C VAL A 415 33.36 1.74 19.26
N LEU A 416 32.60 0.67 19.33
CA LEU A 416 33.10 -0.69 19.28
C LEU A 416 32.69 -1.36 17.98
N GLU A 417 33.60 -2.13 17.40
CA GLU A 417 33.30 -3.01 16.27
C GLU A 417 33.08 -4.43 16.79
N LEU A 418 31.92 -5.00 16.47
CA LEU A 418 31.54 -6.37 16.84
C LEU A 418 31.30 -7.20 15.59
N SER A 419 32.04 -8.30 15.49
CA SER A 419 31.89 -9.31 14.45
C SER A 419 30.87 -10.38 14.85
N GLU A 420 30.57 -11.31 13.92
CA GLU A 420 29.72 -12.47 14.19
C GLU A 420 30.16 -13.24 15.45
N ASN A 421 29.18 -13.73 16.21
CA ASN A 421 29.32 -14.40 17.52
C ASN A 421 29.87 -13.53 18.66
N GLN A 422 30.08 -12.24 18.45
CA GLN A 422 30.37 -11.31 19.54
C GLN A 422 29.09 -10.70 20.10
N SER A 423 29.15 -10.33 21.37
CA SER A 423 28.00 -9.75 22.09
C SER A 423 28.43 -8.56 22.94
N ILE A 424 27.44 -7.74 23.29
CA ILE A 424 27.64 -6.57 24.15
C ILE A 424 26.46 -6.43 25.12
N TYR A 425 26.78 -5.99 26.35
CA TYR A 425 25.80 -5.59 27.34
C TYR A 425 25.73 -4.05 27.40
N LEU A 426 24.49 -3.53 27.30
CA LEU A 426 24.12 -2.12 27.40
C LEU A 426 23.31 -1.91 28.68
N PRO A 427 23.90 -1.37 29.75
CA PRO A 427 23.19 -1.17 31.01
C PRO A 427 22.18 -0.02 30.92
N LEU A 428 21.29 0.03 31.91
CA LEU A 428 20.34 1.12 32.11
C LEU A 428 21.02 2.49 32.01
N GLY A 429 20.40 3.43 31.29
CA GLY A 429 20.85 4.82 31.18
C GLY A 429 22.02 5.04 30.24
N VAL A 430 22.69 4.01 29.73
CA VAL A 430 23.80 4.19 28.80
C VAL A 430 23.32 4.70 27.45
N VAL A 431 23.95 5.71 26.92
CA VAL A 431 23.74 6.20 25.56
C VAL A 431 24.32 5.19 24.58
N HIS A 432 23.53 4.74 23.61
CA HIS A 432 23.97 3.76 22.64
C HIS A 432 23.35 3.97 21.26
N ALA A 433 24.00 3.42 20.24
CA ALA A 433 23.51 3.37 18.86
C ALA A 433 24.10 2.14 18.15
N LEU A 434 23.42 1.71 17.08
CA LEU A 434 23.84 0.63 16.21
C LEU A 434 23.95 1.13 14.78
N GLU A 435 25.05 0.83 14.10
CA GLU A 435 25.27 1.20 12.71
C GLU A 435 25.81 0.01 11.92
N ASN A 436 25.29 -0.18 10.71
CA ASN A 436 25.84 -1.09 9.72
C ASN A 436 26.64 -0.30 8.68
N ARG A 437 27.98 -0.30 8.79
CA ARG A 437 28.88 0.33 7.82
C ARG A 437 29.29 -0.61 6.68
N GLY A 438 28.82 -1.87 6.73
CA GLY A 438 29.10 -2.88 5.73
C GLY A 438 28.28 -2.74 4.46
N LYS A 439 28.54 -3.65 3.50
CA LYS A 439 27.83 -3.74 2.21
C LYS A 439 26.75 -4.81 2.20
N THR A 440 26.66 -5.61 3.26
CA THR A 440 25.68 -6.67 3.45
C THR A 440 24.78 -6.35 4.64
N PRO A 441 23.56 -6.91 4.74
CA PRO A 441 22.72 -6.76 5.91
C PRO A 441 23.43 -7.24 7.18
N LEU A 442 23.27 -6.49 8.27
CA LEU A 442 23.68 -6.86 9.63
C LEU A 442 22.46 -7.44 10.34
N GLU A 443 22.63 -8.63 10.95
CA GLU A 443 21.60 -9.25 11.78
C GLU A 443 22.11 -9.47 13.19
N LEU A 444 21.30 -9.09 14.18
CA LEU A 444 21.58 -9.32 15.60
C LEU A 444 20.32 -9.76 16.36
N ILE A 445 20.54 -10.46 17.45
CA ILE A 445 19.52 -10.74 18.46
C ILE A 445 19.72 -9.75 19.60
N GLU A 446 18.65 -9.04 19.92
CA GLU A 446 18.54 -8.14 21.06
C GLU A 446 17.67 -8.80 22.12
N VAL A 447 18.18 -8.89 23.33
CA VAL A 447 17.42 -9.29 24.51
C VAL A 447 17.29 -8.08 25.42
N GLN A 448 16.10 -7.55 25.54
CA GLN A 448 15.76 -6.49 26.48
C GLN A 448 15.28 -7.10 27.80
N THR A 449 15.73 -6.57 28.92
CA THR A 449 15.30 -7.04 30.27
C THR A 449 15.02 -5.83 31.17
N GLY A 450 13.91 -5.88 31.90
CA GLY A 450 13.51 -4.77 32.78
C GLY A 450 12.06 -4.89 33.23
N ASP A 451 11.62 -3.93 34.03
CA ASP A 451 10.23 -3.88 34.52
C ASP A 451 9.30 -3.14 33.58
N TYR A 452 9.86 -2.38 32.63
CA TYR A 452 9.11 -1.62 31.63
C TYR A 452 9.85 -1.69 30.27
N LEU A 453 9.17 -2.25 29.26
CA LEU A 453 9.74 -2.59 27.96
C LEU A 453 9.06 -1.87 26.78
N ALA A 454 8.19 -0.91 27.08
CA ALA A 454 7.46 -0.16 26.06
C ALA A 454 8.34 0.81 25.25
N GLU A 455 7.91 1.18 24.05
CA GLU A 455 8.68 2.02 23.12
C GLU A 455 8.83 3.49 23.61
N ASP A 456 7.98 3.94 24.53
CA ASP A 456 8.05 5.27 25.15
C ASP A 456 9.16 5.40 26.22
N ASP A 457 9.82 4.29 26.63
CA ASP A 457 11.08 4.32 27.41
C ASP A 457 12.30 4.75 26.57
N ILE A 458 12.12 4.98 25.25
CA ILE A 458 13.21 5.40 24.38
C ILE A 458 13.36 6.92 24.41
N GLU A 459 14.41 7.43 25.03
CA GLU A 459 14.84 8.81 24.85
C GLU A 459 15.84 8.89 23.68
N ARG A 460 15.38 9.49 22.55
CA ARG A 460 16.20 9.69 21.35
C ARG A 460 16.96 11.00 21.45
N LEU A 461 18.28 10.92 21.34
CA LEU A 461 19.18 12.08 21.40
C LEU A 461 19.51 12.59 20.00
N GLU A 462 19.72 11.65 19.06
CA GLU A 462 19.93 11.94 17.63
C GLU A 462 19.21 10.90 16.78
N ASP A 463 18.46 11.36 15.79
CA ASP A 463 17.84 10.49 14.79
C ASP A 463 17.91 11.12 13.40
N ARG A 464 18.72 10.55 12.51
CA ARG A 464 18.90 11.07 11.14
C ARG A 464 17.66 10.89 10.24
N TYR A 465 16.62 10.22 10.72
CA TYR A 465 15.38 9.99 9.99
C TYR A 465 14.22 10.84 10.51
N GLY A 466 14.47 11.78 11.45
CA GLY A 466 13.46 12.70 11.95
C GLY A 466 12.33 12.05 12.77
N ARG A 467 12.60 10.92 13.46
CA ARG A 467 11.66 10.31 14.39
C ARG A 467 11.84 10.91 15.77
N THR A 468 10.85 11.53 16.30
CA THR A 468 10.81 12.09 17.68
C THR A 468 10.21 11.09 18.65
#